data_0fd1404a4c2129a8d74f6a9dc80e742b
#
_entry.id   0fd1404a4c2129a8d74f6a9dc80e742b
#
_cell.length_a   1.000
_cell.length_b   1.000
_cell.length_c   1.000
_cell.angle_alpha   90.00
_cell.angle_beta   90.00
_cell.angle_gamma   90.00
#
_symmetry.space_group_name_H-M   'P 1'
#
loop_
_entity.id
_entity.type
_entity.pdbx_description
1 polymer ?
#
loop_
_entity_poly.entity_id
_entity_poly.type
_entity_poly.pdbx_seq_one_letter_code
_entity_poly.pdbx_strand_id
1 'polypeptide(L)'
;LAKHGGGVGIGINQIRPAGAKITGNGTSDGVVPFAKIYDSTILATNQGSVRRGAASVNLNIEHKDFEDWLEIREPKSDVNRQCLNLHQCAVVGDKFMRKLQDGEPEARRKWSKLLQKRKATGEPYILFKGKVNKQNPSMYKQNGLKITLDILIDIAQFFTKNSSVHIRKPFISLQ
;
A
#
# COMPACT_ATOMS: atom_id res chain seq x y z
N LEU A 1 -5.50 -16.31 -4.01
CA LEU A 1 -5.16 -16.06 -2.61
C LEU A 1 -6.36 -15.50 -1.86
N ALA A 2 -6.93 -14.38 -2.28
CA ALA A 2 -8.08 -13.75 -1.63
C ALA A 2 -9.27 -14.71 -1.48
N LYS A 3 -9.58 -15.48 -2.55
CA LYS A 3 -10.63 -16.52 -2.55
C LYS A 3 -10.44 -17.61 -1.49
N HIS A 4 -9.20 -17.89 -1.09
CA HIS A 4 -8.86 -18.88 -0.06
C HIS A 4 -8.68 -18.27 1.34
N GLY A 5 -9.08 -17.00 1.52
CA GLY A 5 -8.98 -16.29 2.79
C GLY A 5 -7.58 -15.79 3.13
N GLY A 6 -6.67 -15.74 2.15
CA GLY A 6 -5.37 -15.08 2.27
C GLY A 6 -5.47 -13.59 1.98
N GLY A 7 -4.59 -12.78 2.57
CA GLY A 7 -4.46 -11.37 2.25
C GLY A 7 -3.54 -11.12 1.04
N VAL A 8 -3.78 -10.04 0.33
CA VAL A 8 -2.97 -9.60 -0.81
C VAL A 8 -2.48 -8.18 -0.56
N GLY A 9 -1.16 -7.96 -0.72
CA GLY A 9 -0.57 -6.62 -0.68
C GLY A 9 -0.22 -6.15 -2.09
N ILE A 10 -0.60 -4.94 -2.44
CA ILE A 10 -0.41 -4.36 -3.77
C ILE A 10 0.36 -3.05 -3.65
N GLY A 11 1.52 -2.94 -4.31
CA GLY A 11 2.27 -1.70 -4.42
C GLY A 11 1.83 -0.89 -5.64
N ILE A 12 1.47 0.37 -5.42
CA ILE A 12 1.02 1.28 -6.49
C ILE A 12 1.96 2.48 -6.68
N ASN A 13 3.20 2.35 -6.19
CA ASN A 13 4.18 3.45 -6.20
C ASN A 13 4.61 3.90 -7.60
N GLN A 14 4.53 3.00 -8.59
CA GLN A 14 4.95 3.28 -9.96
C GLN A 14 3.85 3.89 -10.82
N ILE A 15 2.63 3.98 -10.32
CA ILE A 15 1.54 4.65 -11.03
C ILE A 15 1.85 6.15 -11.09
N ARG A 16 1.69 6.72 -12.28
CA ARG A 16 1.91 8.15 -12.49
C ARG A 16 0.96 8.99 -11.64
N PRO A 17 1.44 10.08 -11.05
CA PRO A 17 0.58 10.97 -10.29
C PRO A 17 -0.45 11.67 -11.19
N ALA A 18 -1.52 12.15 -10.57
CA ALA A 18 -2.55 12.94 -11.23
C ALA A 18 -1.92 14.18 -11.92
N GLY A 19 -2.40 14.48 -13.10
CA GLY A 19 -1.88 15.58 -13.94
C GLY A 19 -0.57 15.28 -14.67
N ALA A 20 0.05 14.11 -14.49
CA ALA A 20 1.25 13.75 -15.25
C ALA A 20 0.91 13.48 -16.72
N LYS A 21 1.69 14.06 -17.63
CA LYS A 21 1.49 13.88 -19.07
C LYS A 21 1.74 12.43 -19.50
N ILE A 22 0.86 11.92 -20.35
CA ILE A 22 0.98 10.61 -20.99
C ILE A 22 1.28 10.87 -22.47
N THR A 23 2.37 10.31 -22.98
CA THR A 23 2.75 10.49 -24.38
C THR A 23 1.63 9.99 -25.30
N GLY A 24 1.07 10.90 -26.09
CA GLY A 24 0.02 10.60 -27.05
C GLY A 24 -1.39 10.38 -26.47
N ASN A 25 -1.61 10.53 -25.15
CA ASN A 25 -2.90 10.16 -24.54
C ASN A 25 -3.34 11.05 -23.36
N GLY A 26 -3.02 12.33 -23.38
CA GLY A 26 -3.51 13.27 -22.38
C GLY A 26 -2.78 13.23 -21.03
N THR A 27 -3.53 13.25 -19.92
CA THR A 27 -3.00 13.32 -18.55
C THR A 27 -3.49 12.15 -17.70
N SER A 28 -2.70 11.76 -16.70
CA SER A 28 -3.02 10.70 -15.75
C SER A 28 -4.03 11.21 -14.69
N ASP A 29 -4.99 10.36 -14.32
CA ASP A 29 -5.92 10.62 -13.21
C ASP A 29 -5.35 10.19 -11.85
N GLY A 30 -4.10 9.73 -11.80
CA GLY A 30 -3.40 9.37 -10.58
C GLY A 30 -3.67 7.97 -10.07
N VAL A 31 -3.37 7.74 -8.78
CA VAL A 31 -3.42 6.40 -8.17
C VAL A 31 -4.83 5.95 -7.75
N VAL A 32 -5.75 6.88 -7.53
CA VAL A 32 -7.08 6.58 -6.96
C VAL A 32 -7.93 5.70 -7.88
N PRO A 33 -8.03 5.95 -9.20
CA PRO A 33 -8.78 5.09 -10.11
C PRO A 33 -8.26 3.65 -10.15
N PHE A 34 -6.93 3.47 -10.07
CA PHE A 34 -6.33 2.13 -10.01
C PHE A 34 -6.62 1.43 -8.68
N ALA A 35 -6.60 2.15 -7.56
CA ALA A 35 -7.02 1.61 -6.28
C ALA A 35 -8.47 1.13 -6.34
N LYS A 36 -9.35 1.83 -7.06
CA LYS A 36 -10.76 1.44 -7.25
C LYS A 36 -10.92 0.12 -8.01
N ILE A 37 -10.06 -0.16 -9.00
CA ILE A 37 -10.05 -1.45 -9.70
C ILE A 37 -9.79 -2.58 -8.69
N TYR A 38 -8.79 -2.43 -7.83
CA TYR A 38 -8.48 -3.42 -6.81
C TYR A 38 -9.58 -3.55 -5.75
N ASP A 39 -10.19 -2.45 -5.33
CA ASP A 39 -11.32 -2.45 -4.41
C ASP A 39 -12.49 -3.28 -4.95
N SER A 40 -12.84 -3.06 -6.21
CA SER A 40 -13.91 -3.81 -6.91
C SER A 40 -13.54 -5.29 -7.08
N THR A 41 -12.28 -5.59 -7.37
CA THR A 41 -11.79 -6.96 -7.50
C THR A 41 -11.89 -7.71 -6.18
N ILE A 42 -11.49 -7.09 -5.06
CA ILE A 42 -11.60 -7.71 -3.74
C ILE A 42 -13.08 -7.92 -3.36
N LEU A 43 -13.95 -6.97 -3.65
CA LEU A 43 -15.37 -7.12 -3.45
C LEU A 43 -15.94 -8.31 -4.24
N ALA A 44 -15.55 -8.45 -5.52
CA ALA A 44 -15.98 -9.55 -6.39
C ALA A 44 -15.45 -10.93 -5.96
N THR A 45 -14.28 -10.97 -5.28
CA THR A 45 -13.70 -12.23 -4.78
C THR A 45 -14.24 -12.65 -3.42
N ASN A 46 -15.10 -11.85 -2.80
CA ASN A 46 -15.78 -12.22 -1.56
C ASN A 46 -16.67 -13.45 -1.78
N GLN A 47 -16.37 -14.52 -1.06
CA GLN A 47 -17.29 -15.65 -0.97
C GLN A 47 -18.30 -15.34 0.12
N GLY A 48 -19.57 -15.15 -0.31
CA GLY A 48 -20.67 -14.80 0.59
C GLY A 48 -20.64 -15.61 1.87
N SER A 49 -20.79 -15.02 3.00
CA SER A 49 -20.93 -15.52 4.37
C SER A 49 -19.73 -16.15 5.08
N VAL A 50 -18.71 -16.73 4.42
CA VAL A 50 -17.69 -17.49 5.14
C VAL A 50 -16.40 -16.70 5.42
N ARG A 51 -15.83 -16.03 4.43
CA ARG A 51 -14.64 -15.15 4.61
C ARG A 51 -14.62 -14.05 3.56
N ARG A 52 -14.36 -12.83 4.00
CA ARG A 52 -14.10 -11.71 3.08
C ARG A 52 -12.67 -11.77 2.59
N GLY A 53 -12.45 -11.51 1.30
CA GLY A 53 -11.13 -11.24 0.77
C GLY A 53 -10.55 -9.99 1.43
N ALA A 54 -9.26 -9.99 1.73
CA ALA A 54 -8.56 -8.83 2.28
C ALA A 54 -7.41 -8.43 1.36
N ALA A 55 -7.29 -7.14 1.08
CA ALA A 55 -6.15 -6.59 0.37
C ALA A 55 -5.70 -5.27 0.98
N SER A 56 -4.40 -5.02 0.90
CA SER A 56 -3.83 -3.72 1.26
C SER A 56 -3.20 -3.06 0.03
N VAL A 57 -3.38 -1.76 -0.07
CA VAL A 57 -2.74 -0.93 -1.08
C VAL A 57 -1.64 -0.12 -0.43
N ASN A 58 -0.43 -0.24 -0.98
CA ASN A 58 0.78 0.34 -0.40
C ASN A 58 1.25 1.52 -1.25
N LEU A 59 1.39 2.70 -0.64
CA LEU A 59 1.88 3.89 -1.31
C LEU A 59 2.96 4.59 -0.50
N ASN A 60 4.02 5.06 -1.19
CA ASN A 60 5.08 5.82 -0.58
C ASN A 60 4.57 7.21 -0.14
N ILE A 61 4.92 7.63 1.07
CA ILE A 61 4.58 8.94 1.61
C ILE A 61 5.11 10.10 0.75
N GLU A 62 6.19 9.88 0.00
CA GLU A 62 6.75 10.88 -0.92
C GLU A 62 6.00 10.95 -2.27
N HIS A 63 5.03 10.06 -2.54
CA HIS A 63 4.24 10.13 -3.76
C HIS A 63 3.41 11.42 -3.81
N LYS A 64 3.23 12.00 -5.01
CA LYS A 64 2.49 13.25 -5.17
C LYS A 64 1.02 13.12 -4.78
N ASP A 65 0.40 11.98 -5.11
CA ASP A 65 -1.01 11.71 -4.81
C ASP A 65 -1.22 11.11 -3.42
N PHE A 66 -0.20 11.16 -2.55
CA PHE A 66 -0.29 10.54 -1.23
C PHE A 66 -1.44 11.11 -0.39
N GLU A 67 -1.70 12.41 -0.49
CA GLU A 67 -2.76 13.05 0.29
C GLU A 67 -4.15 12.65 -0.21
N ASP A 68 -4.35 12.59 -1.53
CA ASP A 68 -5.60 12.11 -2.13
C ASP A 68 -5.84 10.64 -1.79
N TRP A 69 -4.77 9.84 -1.84
CA TRP A 69 -4.84 8.44 -1.48
C TRP A 69 -5.18 8.22 0.00
N LEU A 70 -4.77 9.10 0.93
CA LEU A 70 -5.16 9.01 2.34
C LEU A 70 -6.68 9.11 2.53
N GLU A 71 -7.39 9.71 1.60
CA GLU A 71 -8.82 10.01 1.71
C GLU A 71 -9.72 8.93 1.10
N ILE A 72 -9.18 7.92 0.41
CA ILE A 72 -9.98 6.92 -0.32
C ILE A 72 -10.88 6.07 0.58
N ARG A 73 -10.61 5.98 1.87
CA ARG A 73 -11.46 5.26 2.84
C ARG A 73 -12.51 6.15 3.53
N GLU A 74 -12.51 7.42 3.27
CA GLU A 74 -13.55 8.29 3.81
C GLU A 74 -14.84 8.15 2.99
N PRO A 75 -16.00 8.00 3.65
CA PRO A 75 -17.27 8.06 2.97
C PRO A 75 -17.48 9.50 2.47
N LYS A 76 -17.27 9.71 1.19
CA LYS A 76 -17.47 10.98 0.48
C LYS A 76 -18.63 10.83 -0.48
N SER A 77 -19.12 11.96 -1.00
CA SER A 77 -20.18 11.97 -2.00
C SER A 77 -19.79 11.30 -3.32
N ASP A 78 -18.50 11.32 -3.69
CA ASP A 78 -18.01 10.66 -4.90
C ASP A 78 -17.64 9.20 -4.63
N VAL A 79 -18.57 8.32 -4.94
CA VAL A 79 -18.42 6.86 -4.80
C VAL A 79 -17.26 6.32 -5.66
N ASN A 80 -16.92 6.97 -6.77
CA ASN A 80 -15.86 6.52 -7.66
C ASN A 80 -14.46 6.68 -7.04
N ARG A 81 -14.33 7.58 -6.08
CA ARG A 81 -13.08 7.81 -5.35
C ARG A 81 -13.00 7.08 -4.02
N GLN A 82 -14.00 6.27 -3.67
CA GLN A 82 -14.03 5.51 -2.42
C GLN A 82 -13.54 4.08 -2.62
N CYS A 83 -12.66 3.62 -1.72
CA CYS A 83 -12.13 2.25 -1.70
C CYS A 83 -12.28 1.68 -0.28
N LEU A 84 -13.48 1.30 0.09
CA LEU A 84 -13.82 0.89 1.46
C LEU A 84 -13.41 -0.55 1.79
N ASN A 85 -13.14 -1.38 0.77
CA ASN A 85 -12.77 -2.79 0.93
C ASN A 85 -11.24 -3.00 0.97
N LEU A 86 -10.46 -1.94 0.72
CA LEU A 86 -9.01 -1.98 0.76
C LEU A 86 -8.47 -1.42 2.08
N HIS A 87 -7.47 -2.07 2.62
CA HIS A 87 -6.64 -1.51 3.68
C HIS A 87 -5.53 -0.63 3.08
N GLN A 88 -5.16 0.41 3.80
CA GLN A 88 -4.09 1.32 3.38
C GLN A 88 -2.81 1.05 4.15
N CYS A 89 -1.67 1.08 3.46
CA CYS A 89 -0.36 1.02 4.08
C CYS A 89 0.57 2.09 3.53
N ALA A 90 0.94 3.04 4.36
CA ALA A 90 1.89 4.09 4.03
C ALA A 90 3.31 3.57 4.17
N VAL A 91 4.07 3.66 3.09
CA VAL A 91 5.46 3.26 3.05
C VAL A 91 6.35 4.44 3.33
N VAL A 92 7.20 4.31 4.33
CA VAL A 92 8.10 5.36 4.79
C VAL A 92 9.54 4.93 4.61
N GLY A 93 10.28 5.67 3.78
CA GLY A 93 11.71 5.45 3.56
C GLY A 93 12.59 6.19 4.56
N ASP A 94 13.84 5.72 4.73
CA ASP A 94 14.81 6.35 5.64
C ASP A 94 15.11 7.80 5.23
N LYS A 95 15.08 8.10 3.91
CA LYS A 95 15.28 9.45 3.39
C LYS A 95 14.19 10.42 3.89
N PHE A 96 12.93 10.00 3.84
CA PHE A 96 11.82 10.80 4.36
C PHE A 96 11.95 11.04 5.87
N MET A 97 12.36 10.02 6.63
CA MET A 97 12.56 10.15 8.07
C MET A 97 13.67 11.16 8.42
N ARG A 98 14.75 11.22 7.63
CA ARG A 98 15.78 12.25 7.80
C ARG A 98 15.24 13.65 7.53
N LYS A 99 14.52 13.86 6.43
CA LYS A 99 13.84 15.15 6.14
C LYS A 99 12.90 15.58 7.29
N LEU A 100 12.21 14.62 7.89
CA LEU A 100 11.33 14.89 9.03
C LEU A 100 12.12 15.33 10.26
N GLN A 101 13.26 14.68 10.55
CA GLN A 101 14.20 15.06 11.64
C GLN A 101 14.82 16.43 11.39
N ASP A 102 15.22 16.73 10.16
CA ASP A 102 15.77 18.01 9.74
C ASP A 102 14.71 19.15 9.78
N GLY A 103 13.46 18.79 10.01
CA GLY A 103 12.40 19.77 10.18
C GLY A 103 11.80 20.30 8.88
N GLU A 104 11.98 19.63 7.74
CA GLU A 104 11.43 20.05 6.45
C GLU A 104 9.91 20.23 6.54
N PRO A 105 9.37 21.42 6.18
CA PRO A 105 7.95 21.75 6.38
C PRO A 105 7.01 20.79 5.66
N GLU A 106 7.34 20.40 4.44
CA GLU A 106 6.51 19.48 3.64
C GLU A 106 6.48 18.07 4.27
N ALA A 107 7.62 17.57 4.74
CA ALA A 107 7.72 16.29 5.42
C ALA A 107 6.89 16.29 6.72
N ARG A 108 6.97 17.37 7.50
CA ARG A 108 6.17 17.54 8.72
C ARG A 108 4.67 17.60 8.42
N ARG A 109 4.27 18.31 7.37
CA ARG A 109 2.87 18.42 6.95
C ARG A 109 2.30 17.06 6.56
N LYS A 110 3.00 16.32 5.68
CA LYS A 110 2.57 14.98 5.24
C LYS A 110 2.52 13.99 6.41
N TRP A 111 3.50 14.03 7.28
CA TRP A 111 3.54 13.18 8.47
C TRP A 111 2.40 13.47 9.44
N SER A 112 2.15 14.75 9.72
CA SER A 112 1.03 15.17 10.57
C SER A 112 -0.32 14.72 10.00
N LYS A 113 -0.54 14.91 8.69
CA LYS A 113 -1.77 14.47 8.01
C LYS A 113 -1.96 12.97 8.11
N LEU A 114 -0.90 12.19 7.90
CA LEU A 114 -0.92 10.74 8.06
C LEU A 114 -1.31 10.33 9.49
N LEU A 115 -0.70 10.93 10.50
CA LEU A 115 -1.00 10.61 11.90
C LEU A 115 -2.42 11.01 12.29
N GLN A 116 -2.93 12.15 11.81
CA GLN A 116 -4.30 12.57 12.02
C GLN A 116 -5.30 11.56 11.43
N LYS A 117 -5.06 11.11 10.19
CA LYS A 117 -5.90 10.07 9.56
C LYS A 117 -5.85 8.75 10.35
N ARG A 118 -4.66 8.31 10.71
CA ARG A 118 -4.49 7.11 11.53
C ARG A 118 -5.19 7.19 12.87
N LYS A 119 -5.18 8.35 13.52
CA LYS A 119 -5.93 8.59 14.77
C LYS A 119 -7.44 8.49 14.57
N ALA A 120 -7.94 9.01 13.45
CA ALA A 120 -9.37 9.06 13.17
C ALA A 120 -9.95 7.70 12.72
N THR A 121 -9.21 6.94 11.92
CA THR A 121 -9.72 5.72 11.24
C THR A 121 -9.01 4.43 11.63
N GLY A 122 -7.88 4.49 12.37
CA GLY A 122 -6.98 3.36 12.60
C GLY A 122 -6.04 3.05 11.42
N GLU A 123 -6.24 3.68 10.27
CA GLU A 123 -5.45 3.51 9.05
C GLU A 123 -4.91 4.86 8.53
N PRO A 124 -3.86 4.86 7.71
CA PRO A 124 -3.11 3.73 7.15
C PRO A 124 -2.18 3.04 8.15
N TYR A 125 -1.83 1.79 7.87
CA TYR A 125 -0.68 1.14 8.50
C TYR A 125 0.60 1.85 8.05
N ILE A 126 1.65 1.79 8.87
CA ILE A 126 2.93 2.42 8.56
C ILE A 126 4.00 1.36 8.43
N LEU A 127 4.64 1.29 7.27
CA LEU A 127 5.73 0.38 6.98
C LEU A 127 7.05 1.14 6.82
N PHE A 128 8.01 0.88 7.67
CA PHE A 128 9.36 1.46 7.57
C PHE A 128 10.25 0.59 6.67
N LYS A 129 10.35 0.97 5.39
CA LYS A 129 11.07 0.21 4.36
C LYS A 129 12.51 -0.14 4.75
N GLY A 130 13.25 0.79 5.33
CA GLY A 130 14.63 0.57 5.76
C GLY A 130 14.74 -0.49 6.85
N LYS A 131 13.86 -0.46 7.86
CA LYS A 131 13.86 -1.45 8.94
C LYS A 131 13.52 -2.85 8.42
N VAL A 132 12.50 -2.96 7.56
CA VAL A 132 12.10 -4.24 6.97
C VAL A 132 13.26 -4.84 6.18
N ASN A 133 13.92 -4.06 5.33
CA ASN A 133 15.08 -4.55 4.56
C ASN A 133 16.29 -4.93 5.43
N LYS A 134 16.51 -4.24 6.55
CA LYS A 134 17.57 -4.62 7.51
C LYS A 134 17.28 -5.95 8.21
N GLN A 135 16.00 -6.23 8.45
CA GLN A 135 15.54 -7.44 9.15
C GLN A 135 15.22 -8.61 8.21
N ASN A 136 15.43 -8.44 6.90
CA ASN A 136 15.22 -9.52 5.94
C ASN A 136 15.98 -10.78 6.36
N PRO A 137 15.37 -11.96 6.18
CA PRO A 137 16.04 -13.24 6.39
C PRO A 137 17.37 -13.31 5.64
N SER A 138 18.33 -14.04 6.21
CA SER A 138 19.70 -14.16 5.64
C SER A 138 19.69 -14.65 4.19
N MET A 139 18.78 -15.53 3.84
CA MET A 139 18.58 -16.05 2.49
C MET A 139 18.28 -14.95 1.47
N TYR A 140 17.44 -13.96 1.82
CA TYR A 140 17.16 -12.83 0.94
C TYR A 140 18.36 -11.89 0.82
N LYS A 141 19.07 -11.67 1.93
CA LYS A 141 20.28 -10.82 1.95
C LYS A 141 21.40 -11.41 1.10
N GLN A 142 21.64 -12.72 1.20
CA GLN A 142 22.66 -13.43 0.43
C GLN A 142 22.40 -13.36 -1.08
N ASN A 143 21.14 -13.38 -1.50
CA ASN A 143 20.75 -13.27 -2.90
C ASN A 143 20.56 -11.81 -3.38
N GLY A 144 20.97 -10.83 -2.60
CA GLY A 144 20.83 -9.41 -2.96
C GLY A 144 19.37 -8.92 -3.03
N LEU A 145 18.42 -9.72 -2.58
CA LEU A 145 17.00 -9.40 -2.66
C LEU A 145 16.63 -8.35 -1.62
N LYS A 146 16.12 -7.24 -2.10
CA LYS A 146 15.50 -6.21 -1.27
C LYS A 146 14.00 -6.29 -1.46
N ILE A 147 13.25 -6.06 -0.40
CA ILE A 147 11.82 -5.85 -0.51
C ILE A 147 11.64 -4.50 -1.19
N THR A 148 11.42 -4.55 -2.49
CA THR A 148 10.87 -3.44 -3.25
C THR A 148 9.36 -3.52 -3.08
N LEU A 149 8.75 -2.42 -2.69
CA LEU A 149 7.32 -2.37 -2.33
C LEU A 149 6.40 -2.46 -3.54
N ASP A 150 6.90 -2.87 -4.65
CA ASP A 150 6.11 -3.06 -5.87
C ASP A 150 5.27 -4.34 -5.83
N ILE A 151 5.67 -5.31 -5.00
CA ILE A 151 4.89 -6.52 -4.72
C ILE A 151 5.09 -6.89 -3.25
N LEU A 152 4.22 -6.43 -2.37
CA LEU A 152 4.12 -6.93 -1.01
C LEU A 152 3.19 -8.14 -1.01
N ILE A 153 3.79 -9.30 -0.99
CA ILE A 153 3.10 -10.53 -0.66
C ILE A 153 2.89 -10.53 0.85
N ASP A 154 1.62 -10.50 1.25
CA ASP A 154 1.16 -10.98 2.54
C ASP A 154 1.45 -10.14 3.80
N ILE A 155 0.84 -8.96 3.89
CA ILE A 155 0.67 -8.31 5.20
C ILE A 155 -0.37 -9.06 6.07
N ALA A 156 -1.24 -9.85 5.49
CA ALA A 156 -2.26 -10.60 6.23
C ALA A 156 -1.67 -11.70 7.13
N GLN A 157 -0.50 -12.24 6.84
CA GLN A 157 0.18 -13.19 7.74
C GLN A 157 0.71 -12.55 9.02
N PHE A 158 0.95 -11.23 9.05
CA PHE A 158 1.35 -10.54 10.28
C PHE A 158 0.21 -10.43 11.29
N PHE A 159 -1.03 -10.54 10.86
CA PHE A 159 -2.22 -10.37 11.71
C PHE A 159 -2.99 -11.64 12.02
N THR A 160 -2.76 -12.74 11.30
CA THR A 160 -3.39 -14.03 11.60
C THR A 160 -2.37 -15.01 12.19
N LYS A 161 -2.13 -14.87 13.48
CA LYS A 161 -1.18 -15.71 14.24
C LYS A 161 -1.60 -17.18 14.38
N ASN A 162 -2.51 -17.71 13.58
CA ASN A 162 -2.98 -19.10 13.67
C ASN A 162 -3.46 -19.69 12.35
N SER A 163 -2.62 -19.69 11.32
CA SER A 163 -2.88 -20.61 10.19
C SER A 163 -1.57 -20.94 9.50
N SER A 164 -1.12 -22.16 9.69
CA SER A 164 -0.03 -22.77 8.95
C SER A 164 -0.38 -22.90 7.47
N VAL A 165 -0.09 -21.88 6.69
CA VAL A 165 -0.15 -21.92 5.24
C VAL A 165 1.28 -21.85 4.71
N HIS A 166 1.77 -22.93 4.15
CA HIS A 166 3.04 -22.98 3.44
C HIS A 166 2.96 -22.13 2.17
N ILE A 167 3.65 -20.99 2.17
CA ILE A 167 3.78 -20.15 0.98
C ILE A 167 4.87 -20.75 0.09
N ARG A 168 4.46 -21.29 -1.06
CA ARG A 168 5.38 -21.61 -2.14
C ARG A 168 5.74 -20.33 -2.89
N LYS A 169 7.03 -19.98 -2.81
CA LYS A 169 7.81 -18.99 -3.60
C LYS A 169 7.11 -17.67 -4.00
N PRO A 170 7.65 -16.53 -3.56
CA PRO A 170 7.25 -15.23 -4.11
C PRO A 170 7.62 -15.15 -5.59
N PHE A 171 6.75 -14.58 -6.39
CA PHE A 171 7.09 -14.16 -7.75
C PHE A 171 8.14 -13.05 -7.64
N ILE A 172 9.36 -13.36 -8.00
CA ILE A 172 10.47 -12.42 -8.06
C ILE A 172 10.53 -11.93 -9.50
N SER A 173 10.26 -10.65 -9.73
CA SER A 173 10.64 -10.00 -10.96
C SER A 173 12.16 -9.79 -10.91
N LEU A 174 12.87 -10.53 -11.73
CA LEU A 174 14.27 -10.28 -12.05
C LEU A 174 14.33 -9.04 -12.96
N GLN A 175 14.99 -7.99 -12.52
CA GLN A 175 15.68 -7.04 -13.39
C GLN A 175 17.16 -7.36 -13.36
#